data_3512ae5daeccf8388497f788671a9dc0
#
_entry.id   3512ae5daeccf8388497f788671a9dc0
#
_cell.length_a   1.000
_cell.length_b   1.000
_cell.length_c   1.000
_cell.angle_alpha   90.00
_cell.angle_beta   90.00
_cell.angle_gamma   90.00
#
_symmetry.space_group_name_H-M   'P 1'
#
loop_
_entity.id
_entity.type
_entity.pdbx_description
1 polymer ?
#
loop_
_entity_poly.entity_id
_entity_poly.type
_entity_poly.pdbx_seq_one_letter_code
_entity_poly.pdbx_strand_id
1 'polypeptide(L)'
;LIVIPTTCGTGSEGNGFGVLTNPKTGDKKSLRCNAIVPKVSIVDLAVMGTIPPYVLASVGFDALCHNIEAYTSKTAQPFTDALAHYAVTLLAQYLVPLYKHVKAMAEGKSAVLNETQLTKAWESVTLASTIGGMVINTAGVTLAHGMEHPASGLKDITHGVGLAVIEPVAVEYTWSANPDKFG
;
A
#
# COMPACT_ATOMS: atom_id res chain seq x y z
N LEU A 1 11.70 -15.70 -10.24
CA LEU A 1 11.58 -14.24 -10.14
C LEU A 1 12.35 -13.76 -8.93
N ILE A 2 13.22 -12.75 -9.11
CA ILE A 2 13.89 -11.98 -8.07
C ILE A 2 13.40 -10.55 -8.26
N VAL A 3 12.98 -9.88 -7.18
CA VAL A 3 12.45 -8.52 -7.24
C VAL A 3 13.18 -7.59 -6.29
N ILE A 4 13.32 -6.34 -6.70
CA ILE A 4 13.86 -5.24 -5.90
C ILE A 4 12.82 -4.11 -6.02
N PRO A 5 11.93 -3.91 -5.02
CA PRO A 5 10.93 -2.86 -5.09
C PRO A 5 11.62 -1.49 -5.00
N THR A 6 11.13 -0.54 -5.79
CA THR A 6 11.59 0.86 -5.80
C THR A 6 10.55 1.81 -5.25
N THR A 7 9.43 1.29 -4.76
CA THR A 7 8.35 2.02 -4.09
C THR A 7 7.89 1.26 -2.86
N CYS A 8 7.32 1.96 -1.89
CA CYS A 8 6.79 1.40 -0.65
C CYS A 8 5.25 1.52 -0.63
N GLY A 9 4.59 0.71 -1.46
CA GLY A 9 3.13 0.74 -1.59
C GLY A 9 2.54 -0.58 -2.03
N THR A 10 2.86 -1.03 -3.24
CA THR A 10 2.24 -2.20 -3.87
C THR A 10 2.48 -3.52 -3.15
N GLY A 11 3.56 -3.61 -2.36
CA GLY A 11 3.95 -4.86 -1.70
C GLY A 11 4.16 -6.04 -2.66
N SER A 12 4.45 -5.75 -3.97
CA SER A 12 4.60 -6.77 -5.01
C SER A 12 5.71 -7.77 -4.71
N GLU A 13 6.64 -7.41 -3.85
CA GLU A 13 7.69 -8.28 -3.33
C GLU A 13 7.16 -9.38 -2.39
N GLY A 14 5.95 -9.23 -1.84
CA GLY A 14 5.31 -10.15 -0.89
C GLY A 14 4.12 -10.94 -1.46
N ASN A 15 3.77 -10.76 -2.75
CA ASN A 15 2.55 -11.36 -3.29
C ASN A 15 2.69 -11.88 -4.71
N GLY A 16 1.63 -12.54 -5.19
CA GLY A 16 1.52 -13.07 -6.55
C GLY A 16 0.44 -12.36 -7.36
N PHE A 17 0.27 -11.05 -7.16
CA PHE A 17 -0.65 -10.23 -7.94
C PHE A 17 0.09 -9.46 -9.04
N GLY A 18 -0.54 -9.37 -10.22
CA GLY A 18 -0.14 -8.48 -11.30
C GLY A 18 -1.38 -7.78 -11.84
N VAL A 19 -1.43 -6.46 -11.74
CA VAL A 19 -2.57 -5.67 -12.23
C VAL A 19 -2.24 -5.09 -13.60
N LEU A 20 -3.04 -5.42 -14.60
CA LEU A 20 -2.83 -5.03 -15.98
C LEU A 20 -4.06 -4.31 -16.53
N THR A 21 -3.82 -3.23 -17.27
CA THR A 21 -4.87 -2.52 -18.01
C THR A 21 -4.83 -2.91 -19.49
N ASN A 22 -5.95 -3.35 -20.05
CA ASN A 22 -6.07 -3.56 -21.46
C ASN A 22 -6.24 -2.19 -22.17
N PRO A 23 -5.27 -1.74 -22.98
CA PRO A 23 -5.32 -0.40 -23.56
C PRO A 23 -6.45 -0.20 -24.59
N LYS A 24 -7.02 -1.32 -25.10
CA LYS A 24 -8.13 -1.25 -26.09
C LYS A 24 -9.49 -1.06 -25.42
N THR A 25 -9.67 -1.57 -24.21
CA THR A 25 -10.98 -1.57 -23.53
C THR A 25 -11.00 -0.69 -22.26
N GLY A 26 -9.83 -0.28 -21.73
CA GLY A 26 -9.69 0.35 -20.42
C GLY A 26 -9.93 -0.61 -19.24
N ASP A 27 -10.11 -1.90 -19.52
CA ASP A 27 -10.39 -2.91 -18.49
C ASP A 27 -9.12 -3.22 -17.68
N LYS A 28 -9.11 -2.87 -16.41
CA LYS A 28 -8.00 -3.08 -15.46
C LYS A 28 -8.32 -4.30 -14.59
N LYS A 29 -7.52 -5.34 -14.74
CA LYS A 29 -7.72 -6.63 -14.05
C LYS A 29 -6.51 -7.07 -13.28
N SER A 30 -6.78 -7.65 -12.11
CA SER A 30 -5.77 -8.34 -11.32
C SER A 30 -5.64 -9.80 -11.79
N LEU A 31 -4.40 -10.17 -12.12
CA LEU A 31 -3.99 -11.57 -12.28
C LEU A 31 -3.43 -12.05 -10.96
N ARG A 32 -3.77 -13.26 -10.56
CA ARG A 32 -3.20 -13.91 -9.37
C ARG A 32 -2.65 -15.28 -9.74
N CYS A 33 -1.36 -15.47 -9.48
CA CYS A 33 -0.70 -16.73 -9.81
C CYS A 33 0.51 -16.98 -8.88
N ASN A 34 0.61 -18.21 -8.37
CA ASN A 34 1.76 -18.62 -7.55
C ASN A 34 3.09 -18.56 -8.32
N ALA A 35 3.05 -18.67 -9.66
CA ALA A 35 4.25 -18.61 -10.49
C ALA A 35 4.92 -17.23 -10.50
N ILE A 36 4.17 -16.15 -10.21
CA ILE A 36 4.70 -14.79 -10.15
C ILE A 36 5.04 -14.33 -8.73
N VAL A 37 4.79 -15.17 -7.71
CA VAL A 37 5.31 -14.90 -6.35
C VAL A 37 6.83 -14.90 -6.40
N PRO A 38 7.50 -13.83 -5.93
CA PRO A 38 8.96 -13.77 -5.94
C PRO A 38 9.60 -14.89 -5.13
N LYS A 39 10.69 -15.45 -5.63
CA LYS A 39 11.52 -16.42 -4.90
C LYS A 39 12.49 -15.72 -3.96
N VAL A 40 12.91 -14.51 -4.33
CA VAL A 40 13.78 -13.65 -3.53
C VAL A 40 13.28 -12.22 -3.69
N SER A 41 13.16 -11.54 -2.58
CA SER A 41 12.78 -10.11 -2.52
C SER A 41 13.87 -9.36 -1.77
N ILE A 42 14.49 -8.39 -2.43
CA ILE A 42 15.55 -7.55 -1.85
C ILE A 42 14.93 -6.17 -1.61
N VAL A 43 14.63 -5.87 -0.36
CA VAL A 43 14.03 -4.60 0.06
C VAL A 43 15.13 -3.70 0.59
N ASP A 44 15.56 -2.73 -0.23
CA ASP A 44 16.67 -1.82 0.09
C ASP A 44 16.18 -0.37 0.08
N LEU A 45 16.36 0.33 1.20
CA LEU A 45 15.96 1.73 1.34
C LEU A 45 16.75 2.66 0.40
N ALA A 46 17.94 2.29 0.01
CA ALA A 46 18.77 3.10 -0.90
C ALA A 46 18.11 3.34 -2.26
N VAL A 47 17.29 2.40 -2.72
CA VAL A 47 16.58 2.54 -4.01
C VAL A 47 15.23 3.28 -3.88
N MET A 48 14.79 3.60 -2.66
CA MET A 48 13.52 4.29 -2.38
C MET A 48 13.71 5.79 -2.10
N GLY A 49 14.92 6.22 -1.76
CA GLY A 49 15.21 7.59 -1.32
C GLY A 49 14.95 8.68 -2.37
N THR A 50 14.74 8.30 -3.64
CA THR A 50 14.45 9.24 -4.75
C THR A 50 12.96 9.31 -5.11
N ILE A 51 12.08 8.66 -4.35
CA ILE A 51 10.63 8.70 -4.60
C ILE A 51 10.12 10.14 -4.50
N PRO A 52 9.45 10.69 -5.55
CA PRO A 52 8.83 12.00 -5.48
C PRO A 52 7.72 12.07 -4.41
N PRO A 53 7.49 13.23 -3.77
CA PRO A 53 6.49 13.36 -2.71
C PRO A 53 5.09 12.89 -3.10
N TYR A 54 4.64 13.22 -4.33
CA TYR A 54 3.34 12.78 -4.84
C TYR A 54 3.24 11.27 -4.95
N VAL A 55 4.30 10.62 -5.44
CA VAL A 55 4.35 9.16 -5.55
C VAL A 55 4.34 8.53 -4.16
N LEU A 56 5.17 9.04 -3.22
CA LEU A 56 5.21 8.55 -1.84
C LEU A 56 3.83 8.63 -1.16
N ALA A 57 3.12 9.74 -1.33
CA ALA A 57 1.78 9.88 -0.77
C ALA A 57 0.81 8.84 -1.35
N SER A 58 0.83 8.67 -2.68
CA SER A 58 -0.04 7.71 -3.37
C SER A 58 0.26 6.27 -2.96
N VAL A 59 1.52 5.84 -3.07
CA VAL A 59 1.88 4.44 -2.77
C VAL A 59 1.80 4.14 -1.27
N GLY A 60 2.12 5.11 -0.40
CA GLY A 60 1.99 4.93 1.05
C GLY A 60 0.53 4.78 1.49
N PHE A 61 -0.39 5.51 0.85
CA PHE A 61 -1.82 5.34 1.11
C PHE A 61 -2.33 4.00 0.56
N ASP A 62 -1.84 3.54 -0.60
CA ASP A 62 -2.11 2.20 -1.13
C ASP A 62 -1.70 1.10 -0.12
N ALA A 63 -0.48 1.21 0.45
CA ALA A 63 -0.05 0.29 1.51
C ALA A 63 -0.99 0.30 2.73
N LEU A 64 -1.54 1.47 3.09
CA LEU A 64 -2.52 1.57 4.18
C LEU A 64 -3.81 0.82 3.82
N CYS A 65 -4.34 1.03 2.62
CA CYS A 65 -5.53 0.33 2.14
C CYS A 65 -5.32 -1.19 2.09
N HIS A 66 -4.19 -1.67 1.59
CA HIS A 66 -3.84 -3.09 1.59
C HIS A 66 -4.00 -3.73 2.97
N ASN A 67 -3.46 -3.07 4.00
CA ASN A 67 -3.50 -3.59 5.37
C ASN A 67 -4.90 -3.49 5.99
N ILE A 68 -5.63 -2.38 5.79
CA ILE A 68 -7.00 -2.21 6.27
C ILE A 68 -7.93 -3.23 5.61
N GLU A 69 -7.88 -3.35 4.28
CA GLU A 69 -8.74 -4.25 3.55
C GLU A 69 -8.43 -5.73 3.86
N ALA A 70 -7.15 -6.11 3.97
CA ALA A 70 -6.78 -7.45 4.41
C ALA A 70 -7.29 -7.77 5.81
N TYR A 71 -7.19 -6.80 6.75
CA TYR A 71 -7.67 -6.95 8.12
C TYR A 71 -9.19 -7.14 8.20
N THR A 72 -9.94 -6.42 7.38
CA THR A 72 -11.42 -6.43 7.37
C THR A 72 -12.01 -7.45 6.39
N SER A 73 -11.19 -8.16 5.63
CA SER A 73 -11.60 -9.16 4.66
C SER A 73 -12.30 -10.37 5.32
N LYS A 74 -13.24 -10.99 4.60
CA LYS A 74 -13.87 -12.26 5.01
C LYS A 74 -12.89 -13.44 5.08
N THR A 75 -11.76 -13.34 4.38
CA THR A 75 -10.70 -14.35 4.37
C THR A 75 -9.53 -13.99 5.30
N ALA A 76 -9.70 -12.95 6.11
CA ALA A 76 -8.75 -12.58 7.15
C ALA A 76 -8.58 -13.72 8.19
N GLN A 77 -7.37 -13.83 8.72
CA GLN A 77 -6.99 -14.88 9.67
C GLN A 77 -6.18 -14.24 10.82
N PRO A 78 -6.13 -14.85 12.01
CA PRO A 78 -5.40 -14.28 13.15
C PRO A 78 -3.95 -13.88 12.84
N PHE A 79 -3.27 -14.63 11.96
CA PHE A 79 -1.91 -14.30 11.53
C PHE A 79 -1.87 -13.04 10.65
N THR A 80 -2.76 -12.96 9.65
CA THR A 80 -2.84 -11.76 8.79
C THR A 80 -3.34 -10.54 9.56
N ASP A 81 -4.22 -10.74 10.53
CA ASP A 81 -4.74 -9.68 11.39
C ASP A 81 -3.63 -9.04 12.23
N ALA A 82 -2.80 -9.86 12.88
CA ALA A 82 -1.70 -9.38 13.69
C ALA A 82 -0.70 -8.56 12.87
N LEU A 83 -0.36 -9.04 11.66
CA LEU A 83 0.56 -8.36 10.75
C LEU A 83 -0.05 -7.06 10.20
N ALA A 84 -1.29 -7.10 9.73
CA ALA A 84 -1.98 -5.93 9.18
C ALA A 84 -2.14 -4.83 10.23
N HIS A 85 -2.57 -5.16 11.44
CA HIS A 85 -2.67 -4.22 12.55
C HIS A 85 -1.33 -3.56 12.88
N TYR A 86 -0.25 -4.35 12.93
CA TYR A 86 1.09 -3.81 13.14
C TYR A 86 1.50 -2.84 12.00
N ALA A 87 1.25 -3.22 10.75
CA ALA A 87 1.57 -2.38 9.60
C ALA A 87 0.76 -1.06 9.57
N VAL A 88 -0.55 -1.12 9.90
CA VAL A 88 -1.39 0.09 10.03
C VAL A 88 -0.83 1.03 11.11
N THR A 89 -0.38 0.48 12.25
CA THR A 89 0.25 1.27 13.32
C THR A 89 1.52 1.97 12.83
N LEU A 90 2.37 1.28 12.07
CA LEU A 90 3.58 1.87 11.49
C LEU A 90 3.23 3.00 10.51
N LEU A 91 2.28 2.77 9.60
CA LEU A 91 1.86 3.77 8.61
C LEU A 91 1.24 5.00 9.29
N ALA A 92 0.37 4.80 10.27
CA ALA A 92 -0.24 5.89 11.03
C ALA A 92 0.82 6.78 11.72
N GLN A 93 1.89 6.16 12.22
CA GLN A 93 2.94 6.87 12.93
C GLN A 93 3.95 7.55 12.00
N TYR A 94 4.32 6.92 10.88
CA TYR A 94 5.50 7.32 10.11
C TYR A 94 5.22 7.86 8.71
N LEU A 95 4.09 7.54 8.06
CA LEU A 95 3.84 7.94 6.68
C LEU A 95 3.75 9.46 6.52
N VAL A 96 2.96 10.14 7.35
CA VAL A 96 2.78 11.60 7.26
C VAL A 96 4.07 12.36 7.59
N PRO A 97 4.81 12.04 8.68
CA PRO A 97 6.12 12.65 8.94
C PRO A 97 7.12 12.45 7.79
N LEU A 98 7.21 11.23 7.23
CA LEU A 98 8.08 10.93 6.09
C LEU A 98 7.69 11.75 4.87
N TYR A 99 6.41 11.78 4.51
CA TYR A 99 5.91 12.59 3.40
C TYR A 99 6.26 14.08 3.57
N LYS A 100 6.03 14.64 4.76
CA LYS A 100 6.36 16.05 5.05
C LYS A 100 7.85 16.34 4.88
N HIS A 101 8.72 15.40 5.31
CA HIS A 101 10.17 15.52 5.12
C HIS A 101 10.55 15.50 3.64
N VAL A 102 10.11 14.47 2.90
CA VAL A 102 10.42 14.32 1.46
C VAL A 102 9.91 15.52 0.66
N LYS A 103 8.71 16.02 0.98
CA LYS A 103 8.14 17.23 0.36
C LYS A 103 8.96 18.47 0.66
N ALA A 104 9.35 18.69 1.91
CA ALA A 104 10.18 19.84 2.29
C ALA A 104 11.52 19.82 1.56
N MET A 105 12.17 18.67 1.47
CA MET A 105 13.43 18.52 0.72
C MET A 105 13.25 18.79 -0.78
N ALA A 106 12.18 18.29 -1.39
CA ALA A 106 11.88 18.54 -2.80
C ALA A 106 11.58 20.03 -3.10
N GLU A 107 11.08 20.76 -2.13
CA GLU A 107 10.82 22.20 -2.21
C GLU A 107 12.03 23.06 -1.79
N GLY A 108 13.19 22.47 -1.51
CA GLY A 108 14.39 23.19 -1.04
C GLY A 108 14.25 23.80 0.36
N LYS A 109 13.35 23.28 1.18
CA LYS A 109 13.11 23.69 2.57
C LYS A 109 13.97 22.92 3.57
N SER A 110 13.97 23.36 4.82
CA SER A 110 14.68 22.67 5.90
C SER A 110 14.11 21.27 6.15
N ALA A 111 15.00 20.35 6.53
CA ALA A 111 14.64 18.98 6.91
C ALA A 111 13.65 18.98 8.10
N VAL A 112 12.62 18.15 8.01
CA VAL A 112 11.59 17.98 9.05
C VAL A 112 12.02 16.92 10.07
N LEU A 113 12.72 15.88 9.62
CA LEU A 113 13.22 14.77 10.44
C LEU A 113 14.75 14.82 10.48
N ASN A 114 15.34 14.48 11.62
CA ASN A 114 16.78 14.22 11.69
C ASN A 114 17.10 12.85 11.04
N GLU A 115 18.38 12.52 10.86
CA GLU A 115 18.83 11.32 10.17
C GLU A 115 18.26 10.02 10.77
N THR A 116 18.32 9.88 12.10
CA THR A 116 17.78 8.71 12.81
C THR A 116 16.26 8.58 12.63
N GLN A 117 15.54 9.68 12.73
CA GLN A 117 14.09 9.70 12.53
C GLN A 117 13.72 9.38 11.07
N LEU A 118 14.49 9.89 10.12
CA LEU A 118 14.28 9.66 8.70
C LEU A 118 14.50 8.18 8.34
N THR A 119 15.61 7.60 8.79
CA THR A 119 15.89 6.16 8.62
C THR A 119 14.77 5.32 9.20
N LYS A 120 14.35 5.61 10.44
CA LYS A 120 13.26 4.88 11.09
C LYS A 120 11.93 5.01 10.34
N ALA A 121 11.63 6.19 9.80
CA ALA A 121 10.41 6.41 9.04
C ALA A 121 10.42 5.61 7.72
N TRP A 122 11.53 5.63 6.97
CA TRP A 122 11.68 4.81 5.77
C TRP A 122 11.56 3.32 6.06
N GLU A 123 12.28 2.80 7.07
CA GLU A 123 12.20 1.39 7.48
C GLU A 123 10.75 1.00 7.80
N SER A 124 10.05 1.84 8.59
CA SER A 124 8.70 1.54 9.05
C SER A 124 7.67 1.54 7.90
N VAL A 125 7.71 2.54 7.02
CA VAL A 125 6.79 2.63 5.88
C VAL A 125 7.08 1.50 4.87
N THR A 126 8.33 1.21 4.61
CA THR A 126 8.73 0.13 3.70
C THR A 126 8.34 -1.23 4.25
N LEU A 127 8.59 -1.49 5.53
CA LEU A 127 8.17 -2.74 6.19
C LEU A 127 6.66 -2.91 6.13
N ALA A 128 5.91 -1.85 6.42
CA ALA A 128 4.44 -1.89 6.38
C ALA A 128 3.90 -2.15 4.96
N SER A 129 4.55 -1.62 3.92
CA SER A 129 4.24 -1.93 2.52
C SER A 129 4.47 -3.40 2.19
N THR A 130 5.61 -3.95 2.58
CA THR A 130 5.93 -5.38 2.37
C THR A 130 4.92 -6.27 3.11
N ILE A 131 4.59 -5.94 4.35
CA ILE A 131 3.54 -6.64 5.12
C ILE A 131 2.21 -6.57 4.38
N GLY A 132 1.82 -5.38 3.89
CA GLY A 132 0.62 -5.19 3.07
C GLY A 132 0.57 -6.19 1.91
N GLY A 133 1.66 -6.33 1.16
CA GLY A 133 1.79 -7.32 0.10
C GLY A 133 1.58 -8.76 0.58
N MET A 134 2.17 -9.13 1.71
CA MET A 134 2.06 -10.47 2.28
C MET A 134 0.63 -10.78 2.77
N VAL A 135 -0.02 -9.84 3.45
CA VAL A 135 -1.37 -10.08 4.00
C VAL A 135 -2.43 -10.13 2.91
N ILE A 136 -2.35 -9.29 1.86
CA ILE A 136 -3.28 -9.38 0.72
C ILE A 136 -3.07 -10.66 -0.09
N ASN A 137 -1.88 -11.23 -0.10
CA ASN A 137 -1.66 -12.51 -0.78
C ASN A 137 -2.51 -13.64 -0.17
N THR A 138 -2.87 -13.54 1.09
CA THR A 138 -3.73 -14.51 1.80
C THR A 138 -5.17 -14.01 1.90
N ALA A 139 -5.37 -12.81 2.44
CA ALA A 139 -6.68 -12.26 2.76
C ALA A 139 -7.32 -11.49 1.57
N GLY A 140 -6.53 -11.12 0.56
CA GLY A 140 -7.01 -10.31 -0.57
C GLY A 140 -7.24 -8.86 -0.20
N VAL A 141 -7.75 -8.12 -1.17
CA VAL A 141 -8.32 -6.76 -1.02
C VAL A 141 -9.83 -6.82 -1.13
N THR A 142 -10.54 -5.75 -0.80
CA THR A 142 -12.00 -5.75 -0.72
C THR A 142 -12.65 -4.67 -1.59
N LEU A 143 -13.63 -3.95 -1.03
CA LEU A 143 -14.51 -3.05 -1.78
C LEU A 143 -13.77 -1.87 -2.42
N ALA A 144 -12.82 -1.25 -1.70
CA ALA A 144 -12.16 -0.05 -2.21
C ALA A 144 -11.33 -0.35 -3.45
N HIS A 145 -10.48 -1.37 -3.44
CA HIS A 145 -9.74 -1.80 -4.63
C HIS A 145 -10.67 -2.30 -5.75
N GLY A 146 -11.76 -3.00 -5.39
CA GLY A 146 -12.76 -3.47 -6.35
C GLY A 146 -13.44 -2.33 -7.12
N MET A 147 -13.64 -1.18 -6.49
CA MET A 147 -14.21 0.03 -7.10
C MET A 147 -13.15 0.87 -7.81
N GLU A 148 -11.94 0.94 -7.28
CA GLU A 148 -10.86 1.76 -7.83
C GLU A 148 -10.34 1.22 -9.17
N HIS A 149 -10.16 -0.09 -9.30
CA HIS A 149 -9.60 -0.67 -10.51
C HIS A 149 -10.37 -0.30 -11.79
N PRO A 150 -11.71 -0.46 -11.88
CA PRO A 150 -12.44 0.00 -13.06
C PRO A 150 -12.40 1.53 -13.24
N ALA A 151 -12.43 2.31 -12.14
CA ALA A 151 -12.37 3.77 -12.24
C ALA A 151 -11.03 4.24 -12.82
N SER A 152 -9.91 3.73 -12.32
CA SER A 152 -8.58 4.09 -12.83
C SER A 152 -8.32 3.49 -14.21
N GLY A 153 -8.84 2.32 -14.52
CA GLY A 153 -8.74 1.72 -15.86
C GLY A 153 -9.40 2.58 -16.94
N LEU A 154 -10.53 3.23 -16.63
CA LEU A 154 -11.29 4.07 -17.56
C LEU A 154 -10.81 5.53 -17.61
N LYS A 155 -10.25 6.05 -16.52
CA LYS A 155 -9.96 7.49 -16.37
C LYS A 155 -8.48 7.80 -16.09
N ASP A 156 -7.61 6.78 -16.09
CA ASP A 156 -6.19 6.91 -15.81
C ASP A 156 -5.91 7.64 -14.47
N ILE A 157 -6.72 7.34 -13.45
CA ILE A 157 -6.56 7.91 -12.11
C ILE A 157 -5.35 7.26 -11.46
N THR A 158 -4.50 8.05 -10.81
CA THR A 158 -3.40 7.50 -9.99
C THR A 158 -3.98 6.63 -8.88
N HIS A 159 -3.58 5.37 -8.82
CA HIS A 159 -4.19 4.31 -8.01
C HIS A 159 -4.42 4.70 -6.54
N GLY A 160 -3.36 5.07 -5.82
CA GLY A 160 -3.49 5.45 -4.40
C GLY A 160 -4.28 6.74 -4.16
N VAL A 161 -4.40 7.62 -5.17
CA VAL A 161 -5.28 8.80 -5.10
C VAL A 161 -6.74 8.37 -5.23
N GLY A 162 -7.04 7.43 -6.13
CA GLY A 162 -8.38 6.83 -6.24
C GLY A 162 -8.80 6.14 -4.95
N LEU A 163 -7.90 5.35 -4.37
CA LEU A 163 -8.12 4.70 -3.07
C LEU A 163 -8.36 5.71 -1.94
N ALA A 164 -7.62 6.84 -1.92
CA ALA A 164 -7.80 7.86 -0.89
C ALA A 164 -9.20 8.50 -0.88
N VAL A 165 -9.87 8.49 -2.01
CA VAL A 165 -11.27 8.96 -2.11
C VAL A 165 -12.27 7.87 -1.75
N ILE A 166 -11.99 6.62 -2.13
CA ILE A 166 -12.94 5.51 -2.02
C ILE A 166 -12.88 4.83 -0.64
N GLU A 167 -11.68 4.61 -0.10
CA GLU A 167 -11.48 3.84 1.14
C GLU A 167 -12.28 4.35 2.34
N PRO A 168 -12.34 5.66 2.66
CA PRO A 168 -13.14 6.15 3.78
C PRO A 168 -14.63 5.80 3.64
N VAL A 169 -15.17 5.92 2.42
CA VAL A 169 -16.57 5.60 2.13
C VAL A 169 -16.81 4.09 2.18
N ALA A 170 -15.87 3.29 1.69
CA ALA A 170 -15.93 1.84 1.76
C ALA A 170 -15.91 1.34 3.20
N VAL A 171 -15.06 1.92 4.05
CA VAL A 171 -15.02 1.63 5.50
C VAL A 171 -16.33 2.00 6.16
N GLU A 172 -16.86 3.22 5.94
CA GLU A 172 -18.14 3.66 6.49
C GLU A 172 -19.30 2.74 6.07
N TYR A 173 -19.29 2.27 4.84
CA TYR A 173 -20.31 1.36 4.32
C TYR A 173 -20.21 -0.04 4.94
N THR A 174 -19.01 -0.54 5.20
CA THR A 174 -18.77 -1.94 5.58
C THR A 174 -18.61 -2.16 7.09
N TRP A 175 -18.36 -1.10 7.89
CA TRP A 175 -18.03 -1.24 9.31
C TRP A 175 -19.08 -2.04 10.12
N SER A 176 -20.37 -1.85 9.81
CA SER A 176 -21.47 -2.51 10.53
C SER A 176 -21.55 -4.02 10.30
N ALA A 177 -20.88 -4.53 9.24
CA ALA A 177 -20.82 -5.97 8.95
C ALA A 177 -19.85 -6.73 9.88
N ASN A 178 -18.86 -6.04 10.45
CA ASN A 178 -17.89 -6.61 11.39
C ASN A 178 -17.36 -5.52 12.35
N PRO A 179 -18.19 -4.99 13.25
CA PRO A 179 -17.83 -3.84 14.09
C PRO A 179 -16.61 -4.13 14.98
N ASP A 180 -16.41 -5.37 15.42
CA ASP A 180 -15.25 -5.76 16.26
C ASP A 180 -13.90 -5.55 15.58
N LYS A 181 -13.89 -5.46 14.24
CA LYS A 181 -12.68 -5.18 13.47
C LYS A 181 -12.39 -3.68 13.32
N PHE A 182 -13.38 -2.83 13.58
CA PHE A 182 -13.28 -1.39 13.36
C PHE A 182 -13.26 -0.58 14.68
N GLY A 183 -13.55 -1.17 15.79
CA GLY A 183 -13.68 -0.53 17.06
C GLY A 183 -13.06 -1.16 18.18
#